data_d129614abfdb5ae2ccc7729a6f3004e5
#
_entry.id   d129614abfdb5ae2ccc7729a6f3004e5
#
_cell.length_a   1.000
_cell.length_b   1.000
_cell.length_c   1.000
_cell.angle_alpha   90.00
_cell.angle_beta   90.00
_cell.angle_gamma   90.00
#
_symmetry.space_group_name_H-M   'P 1'
#
loop_
_entity.id
_entity.type
_entity.pdbx_description
1 polymer ?
#
loop_
_entity_poly.entity_id
_entity_poly.type
_entity_poly.pdbx_seq_one_letter_code
_entity_poly.pdbx_strand_id
1 'polypeptide(L)'
;MKEFTLRILDEKARVLLVGESKRAVLLAGEKSRKWVSKKALSLSTGHLERWFVELARKDLQKLFEHPITDDNVVEATARELLKRKKVLGKMRLRQKKRMERKRRDGQRVSRYPR
;
A
#
# COMPACT_ATOMS: atom_id res chain seq x y z
N MET A 1 -5.46 8.96 -4.89
CA MET A 1 -3.99 8.93 -4.94
C MET A 1 -3.46 10.30 -5.21
N LYS A 2 -2.40 10.67 -4.51
CA LYS A 2 -1.85 12.03 -4.57
C LYS A 2 -0.37 11.97 -4.99
N GLU A 3 0.06 12.89 -5.84
CA GLU A 3 1.48 13.06 -6.16
C GLU A 3 2.21 13.65 -4.97
N PHE A 4 3.43 13.16 -4.74
CA PHE A 4 4.25 13.58 -3.63
C PHE A 4 5.73 13.60 -4.05
N THR A 5 6.47 14.61 -3.59
CA THR A 5 7.91 14.69 -3.84
C THR A 5 8.67 14.25 -2.61
N LEU A 6 9.36 13.12 -2.72
CA LEU A 6 10.22 12.57 -1.68
C LEU A 6 11.61 13.18 -1.79
N ARG A 7 12.18 13.64 -0.67
CA ARG A 7 13.49 14.30 -0.64
C ARG A 7 14.45 13.62 0.31
N ILE A 8 15.62 13.28 -0.19
CA ILE A 8 16.74 12.74 0.59
C ILE A 8 17.99 13.57 0.23
N LEU A 9 18.50 14.35 1.19
CA LEU A 9 19.64 15.24 0.95
C LEU A 9 19.40 16.14 -0.27
N ASP A 10 20.22 15.99 -1.31
CA ASP A 10 20.12 16.77 -2.54
C ASP A 10 19.27 16.07 -3.62
N GLU A 11 18.80 14.87 -3.35
CA GLU A 11 18.01 14.08 -4.29
C GLU A 11 16.50 14.27 -4.07
N LYS A 12 15.76 14.27 -5.17
CA LYS A 12 14.30 14.34 -5.21
C LYS A 12 13.74 13.23 -6.06
N ALA A 13 12.63 12.64 -5.63
CA ALA A 13 11.90 11.66 -6.42
C ALA A 13 10.41 11.93 -6.36
N ARG A 14 9.76 11.94 -7.51
CA ARG A 14 8.32 12.05 -7.62
C ARG A 14 7.69 10.68 -7.42
N VAL A 15 6.79 10.56 -6.47
CA VAL A 15 6.11 9.31 -6.12
C VAL A 15 4.61 9.56 -5.96
N LEU A 16 3.83 8.49 -5.92
CA LEU A 16 2.41 8.55 -5.60
C LEU A 16 2.18 8.14 -4.14
N LEU A 17 1.43 8.94 -3.40
CA LEU A 17 0.93 8.57 -2.09
C LEU A 17 -0.36 7.77 -2.31
N VAL A 18 -0.27 6.46 -2.18
CA VAL A 18 -1.35 5.53 -2.54
C VAL A 18 -2.08 4.93 -1.35
N GLY A 19 -1.53 5.09 -0.17
CA GLY A 19 -2.15 4.60 1.06
C GLY A 19 -1.66 5.34 2.28
N GLU A 20 -2.43 5.27 3.35
CA GLU A 20 -2.09 5.88 4.62
C GLU A 20 -2.64 5.04 5.76
N SER A 21 -1.80 4.83 6.78
CA SER A 21 -2.21 4.27 8.06
C SER A 21 -1.99 5.31 9.17
N LYS A 22 -2.31 4.96 10.39
CA LYS A 22 -2.10 5.85 11.54
C LYS A 22 -0.63 6.26 11.71
N ARG A 23 0.33 5.36 11.38
CA ARG A 23 1.76 5.55 11.64
C ARG A 23 2.62 5.64 10.41
N ALA A 24 2.11 5.34 9.24
CA ALA A 24 2.88 5.28 8.01
C ALA A 24 2.07 5.68 6.78
N VAL A 25 2.78 6.02 5.72
CA VAL A 25 2.21 6.28 4.39
C VAL A 25 2.80 5.30 3.39
N LEU A 26 2.01 4.89 2.41
CA LEU A 26 2.47 4.03 1.33
C LEU A 26 2.80 4.88 0.11
N LEU A 27 4.05 4.87 -0.28
CA LEU A 27 4.56 5.59 -1.45
C LEU A 27 4.86 4.61 -2.58
N ALA A 28 4.43 4.95 -3.79
CA ALA A 28 4.65 4.15 -4.98
C ALA A 28 5.47 4.90 -6.03
N GLY A 29 6.53 4.26 -6.52
CA GLY A 29 7.25 4.67 -7.71
C GLY A 29 6.72 3.92 -8.94
N GLU A 30 7.45 3.99 -10.05
CA GLU A 30 7.09 3.28 -11.28
C GLU A 30 7.05 1.76 -11.11
N LYS A 31 8.03 1.19 -10.38
CA LYS A 31 8.21 -0.25 -10.24
C LYS A 31 8.14 -0.79 -8.81
N SER A 32 8.07 0.07 -7.81
CA SER A 32 8.14 -0.34 -6.41
C SER A 32 7.25 0.47 -5.51
N ARG A 33 6.93 -0.09 -4.34
CA ARG A 33 6.18 0.56 -3.28
C ARG A 33 6.91 0.39 -1.95
N LYS A 34 6.80 1.38 -1.07
CA LYS A 34 7.40 1.33 0.26
C LYS A 34 6.52 2.02 1.29
N TRP A 35 6.28 1.35 2.40
CA TRP A 35 5.72 1.98 3.60
C TRP A 35 6.78 2.82 4.29
N VAL A 36 6.46 4.09 4.53
CA VAL A 36 7.36 5.06 5.16
C VAL A 36 6.74 5.57 6.44
N SER A 37 7.47 5.46 7.55
CA SER A 37 7.02 5.94 8.86
C SER A 37 6.73 7.45 8.84
N LYS A 38 5.59 7.87 9.37
CA LYS A 38 5.26 9.29 9.54
C LYS A 38 6.24 10.04 10.46
N LYS A 39 6.92 9.33 11.38
CA LYS A 39 7.96 9.91 12.23
C LYS A 39 9.23 10.24 11.45
N ALA A 40 9.48 9.53 10.35
CA ALA A 40 10.66 9.72 9.53
C ALA A 40 10.44 10.68 8.35
N LEU A 41 9.20 10.98 8.01
CA LEU A 41 8.85 11.76 6.84
C LEU A 41 8.10 13.04 7.21
N SER A 42 8.62 14.18 6.74
CA SER A 42 7.88 15.43 6.79
C SER A 42 6.88 15.48 5.63
N LEU A 43 5.58 15.41 5.92
CA LEU A 43 4.53 15.46 4.91
C LEU A 43 4.43 16.83 4.21
N SER A 44 4.90 17.89 4.85
CA SER A 44 4.89 19.25 4.28
C SER A 44 6.05 19.50 3.31
N THR A 45 7.25 18.97 3.60
CA THR A 45 8.47 19.21 2.80
C THR A 45 8.89 18.02 1.95
N GLY A 46 8.48 16.79 2.33
CA GLY A 46 8.92 15.56 1.69
C GLY A 46 10.28 15.05 2.15
N HIS A 47 10.94 15.70 3.12
CA HIS A 47 12.22 15.28 3.67
C HIS A 47 12.10 14.01 4.52
N LEU A 48 13.04 13.08 4.31
CA LEU A 48 13.21 11.89 5.13
C LEU A 48 14.31 12.07 6.17
N GLU A 49 14.08 11.55 7.37
CA GLU A 49 15.08 11.49 8.42
C GLU A 49 16.22 10.52 8.05
N ARG A 50 17.43 10.90 8.39
CA ARG A 50 18.66 10.13 8.06
C ARG A 50 18.62 8.68 8.57
N TRP A 51 18.12 8.46 9.77
CA TRP A 51 18.04 7.12 10.36
C TRP A 51 17.15 6.17 9.53
N PHE A 52 16.08 6.68 8.95
CA PHE A 52 15.20 5.90 8.09
C PHE A 52 15.85 5.63 6.72
N VAL A 53 16.55 6.60 6.16
CA VAL A 53 17.29 6.45 4.91
C VAL A 53 18.32 5.32 5.03
N GLU A 54 19.07 5.28 6.13
CA GLU A 54 20.05 4.23 6.39
C GLU A 54 19.41 2.85 6.56
N LEU A 55 18.26 2.78 7.26
CA LEU A 55 17.52 1.54 7.49
C LEU A 55 16.92 0.95 6.22
N ALA A 56 16.34 1.77 5.37
CA ALA A 56 15.58 1.37 4.19
C ALA A 56 16.28 1.71 2.86
N ARG A 57 17.58 1.81 2.85
CA ARG A 57 18.38 2.30 1.73
C ARG A 57 18.08 1.60 0.39
N LYS A 58 17.99 0.28 0.40
CA LYS A 58 17.72 -0.51 -0.82
C LYS A 58 16.33 -0.24 -1.41
N ASP A 59 15.31 -0.16 -0.56
CA ASP A 59 13.93 0.08 -0.98
C ASP A 59 13.75 1.51 -1.48
N LEU A 60 14.36 2.48 -0.79
CA LEU A 60 14.35 3.89 -1.20
C LEU A 60 15.08 4.09 -2.52
N GLN A 61 16.20 3.39 -2.73
CA GLN A 61 16.96 3.45 -3.97
C GLN A 61 16.08 3.10 -5.18
N LYS A 62 15.25 2.07 -5.07
CA LYS A 62 14.30 1.68 -6.12
C LYS A 62 13.31 2.79 -6.46
N LEU A 63 12.81 3.52 -5.47
CA LEU A 63 11.93 4.65 -5.66
C LEU A 63 12.63 5.82 -6.38
N PHE A 64 13.89 6.08 -6.05
CA PHE A 64 14.68 7.14 -6.69
C PHE A 64 15.16 6.80 -8.09
N GLU A 65 15.47 5.55 -8.37
CA GLU A 65 15.86 5.07 -9.71
C GLU A 65 14.69 5.02 -10.69
N HIS A 66 13.48 4.73 -10.20
CA HIS A 66 12.28 4.60 -11.01
C HIS A 66 11.16 5.50 -10.47
N PRO A 67 11.33 6.83 -10.54
CA PRO A 67 10.31 7.76 -10.08
C PRO A 67 9.10 7.80 -11.02
N ILE A 68 8.01 8.37 -10.54
CA ILE A 68 6.83 8.62 -11.35
C ILE A 68 7.12 9.82 -12.27
N THR A 69 6.81 9.66 -13.54
CA THR A 69 6.87 10.72 -14.55
C THR A 69 5.47 11.05 -15.06
N ASP A 70 5.31 12.17 -15.77
CA ASP A 70 4.03 12.54 -16.36
C ASP A 70 3.51 11.45 -17.33
N ASP A 71 4.42 10.78 -18.03
CA ASP A 71 4.08 9.72 -18.98
C ASP A 71 3.56 8.44 -18.31
N ASN A 72 4.01 8.13 -17.10
CA ASN A 72 3.66 6.88 -16.42
C ASN A 72 2.70 7.04 -15.24
N VAL A 73 2.34 8.25 -14.85
CA VAL A 73 1.47 8.50 -13.69
C VAL A 73 0.07 7.89 -13.87
N VAL A 74 -0.50 8.00 -15.05
CA VAL A 74 -1.83 7.45 -15.35
C VAL A 74 -1.82 5.93 -15.28
N GLU A 75 -0.81 5.29 -15.85
CA GLU A 75 -0.63 3.83 -15.85
C GLU A 75 -0.39 3.30 -14.43
N ALA A 76 0.46 3.96 -13.65
CA ALA A 76 0.72 3.61 -12.25
C ALA A 76 -0.54 3.72 -11.39
N THR A 77 -1.35 4.77 -11.59
CA THR A 77 -2.63 4.97 -10.91
C THR A 77 -3.62 3.86 -11.25
N ALA A 78 -3.72 3.50 -12.52
CA ALA A 78 -4.59 2.41 -12.97
C ALA A 78 -4.20 1.07 -12.36
N ARG A 79 -2.90 0.75 -12.29
CA ARG A 79 -2.40 -0.47 -11.64
C ARG A 79 -2.76 -0.54 -10.16
N GLU A 80 -2.62 0.56 -9.42
CA GLU A 80 -2.98 0.62 -7.99
C GLU A 80 -4.48 0.42 -7.78
N LEU A 81 -5.32 1.01 -8.60
CA LEU A 81 -6.78 0.80 -8.55
C LEU A 81 -7.16 -0.66 -8.81
N LEU A 82 -6.52 -1.32 -9.77
CA LEU A 82 -6.75 -2.74 -10.06
C LEU A 82 -6.35 -3.64 -8.89
N LYS A 83 -5.21 -3.37 -8.25
CA LYS A 83 -4.76 -4.10 -7.06
C LYS A 83 -5.77 -3.97 -5.91
N ARG A 84 -6.29 -2.78 -5.64
CA ARG A 84 -7.31 -2.54 -4.61
C ARG A 84 -8.59 -3.33 -4.88
N LYS A 85 -9.08 -3.36 -6.11
CA LYS A 85 -10.26 -4.14 -6.52
C LYS A 85 -10.04 -5.65 -6.31
N LYS A 86 -8.89 -6.18 -6.66
CA LYS A 86 -8.55 -7.60 -6.45
C LYS A 86 -8.54 -7.98 -4.96
N VAL A 87 -7.95 -7.16 -4.11
CA VAL A 87 -7.92 -7.39 -2.66
C VAL A 87 -9.32 -7.39 -2.07
N LEU A 88 -10.15 -6.41 -2.41
CA LEU A 88 -11.55 -6.33 -1.97
C LEU A 88 -12.37 -7.53 -2.43
N GLY A 89 -12.20 -7.98 -3.67
CA GLY A 89 -12.85 -9.17 -4.19
C GLY A 89 -12.48 -10.45 -3.42
N LYS A 90 -11.22 -10.64 -3.11
CA LYS A 90 -10.74 -11.76 -2.29
C LYS A 90 -11.32 -11.74 -0.87
N MET A 91 -11.41 -10.60 -0.23
CA MET A 91 -12.01 -10.44 1.11
C MET A 91 -13.50 -10.81 1.11
N ARG A 92 -14.27 -10.36 0.12
CA ARG A 92 -15.70 -10.71 -0.02
C ARG A 92 -15.91 -12.21 -0.17
N LEU A 93 -15.11 -12.89 -0.97
CA LEU A 93 -15.18 -14.36 -1.15
C LEU A 93 -14.90 -15.11 0.14
N ARG A 94 -13.90 -14.69 0.92
CA ARG A 94 -13.58 -15.30 2.22
C ARG A 94 -14.73 -15.18 3.22
N GLN A 95 -15.36 -14.02 3.32
CA GLN A 95 -16.51 -13.79 4.19
C GLN A 95 -17.70 -14.67 3.82
N LYS A 96 -18.02 -14.80 2.54
CA LYS A 96 -19.09 -15.65 2.03
C LYS A 96 -18.87 -17.12 2.40
N LYS A 97 -17.67 -17.65 2.23
CA LYS A 97 -17.32 -19.03 2.63
C LYS A 97 -17.48 -19.27 4.13
N ARG A 98 -17.12 -18.32 4.98
CA ARG A 98 -17.30 -18.41 6.44
C ARG A 98 -18.78 -18.50 6.84
N MET A 99 -19.64 -17.74 6.21
CA MET A 99 -21.09 -17.77 6.47
C MET A 99 -21.70 -19.12 6.06
N GLU A 100 -21.31 -19.69 4.94
CA GLU A 100 -21.76 -21.00 4.50
C GLU A 100 -21.36 -22.10 5.47
N ARG A 101 -20.14 -22.11 5.99
CA ARG A 101 -19.68 -23.06 7.00
C ARG A 101 -20.50 -22.97 8.28
N LYS A 102 -20.79 -21.78 8.80
CA LYS A 102 -21.60 -21.59 9.99
C LYS A 102 -23.02 -22.13 9.82
N ARG A 103 -23.63 -21.95 8.64
CA ARG A 103 -24.96 -22.50 8.33
C ARG A 103 -24.96 -24.03 8.35
N ARG A 104 -23.94 -24.67 7.75
CA ARG A 104 -23.80 -26.13 7.74
C ARG A 104 -23.62 -26.69 9.14
N ASP A 105 -22.79 -26.10 9.96
CA ASP A 105 -22.56 -26.50 11.33
C ASP A 105 -23.83 -26.33 12.19
N GLY A 106 -24.59 -25.25 12.01
CA GLY A 106 -25.87 -25.06 12.65
C GLY A 106 -26.90 -26.11 12.25
N GLN A 107 -26.97 -26.50 10.99
CA GLN A 107 -27.84 -27.57 10.51
C GLN A 107 -27.46 -28.96 11.07
N ARG A 108 -26.17 -29.26 11.20
CA ARG A 108 -25.69 -30.50 11.82
C ARG A 108 -26.09 -30.59 13.30
N VAL A 109 -25.90 -29.49 14.04
CA VAL A 109 -26.26 -29.44 15.46
C VAL A 109 -27.76 -29.67 15.67
N SER A 110 -28.63 -29.11 14.80
CA SER A 110 -30.07 -29.32 14.88
C SER A 110 -30.53 -30.77 14.58
N ARG A 111 -29.72 -31.55 13.91
CA ARG A 111 -30.00 -33.00 13.63
C ARG A 111 -29.55 -33.92 14.75
N TYR A 112 -28.64 -33.53 15.57
CA TYR A 112 -27.99 -34.38 16.59
C TYR A 112 -28.87 -34.83 17.76
N PRO A 113 -29.85 -34.07 18.24
CA PRO A 113 -30.69 -34.52 19.33
C PRO A 113 -31.69 -35.65 19.00
N ARG A 114 -31.68 -36.08 17.81
CA ARG A 114 -32.52 -37.21 17.39
C ARG A 114 -31.77 -38.51 17.54
#